data_fa3223883912ceb8ccd624c2ba8a5c9f
#
_entry.id   fa3223883912ceb8ccd624c2ba8a5c9f
#
_cell.length_a   1.000
_cell.length_b   1.000
_cell.length_c   1.000
_cell.angle_alpha   90.00
_cell.angle_beta   90.00
_cell.angle_gamma   90.00
#
_symmetry.space_group_name_H-M   'P 1'
#
loop_
_entity.id
_entity.type
_entity.pdbx_description
1 polymer ?
#
loop_
_entity_poly.entity_id
_entity_poly.type
_entity_poly.pdbx_seq_one_letter_code
_entity_poly.pdbx_strand_id
1 'polypeptide(L)'
;ISVLSIVHDTMVDGPGFRTSIYCAGCPNHCPGCHNPQSWDISHGTMTSTDELMKEIMSDPFANVTFSGGDPMFQAKALPAGTRHQGAEQQEHLVLYGYLFENLVKNPEQLELLRQIDVLVDGPFVQALRDEDLFFRG
;
A
#
# COMPACT_ATOMS: atom_id res chain seq x y z
N ILE A 1 -4.23 6.73 9.95
CA ILE A 1 -4.29 5.48 9.21
C ILE A 1 -4.06 4.30 10.13
N SER A 2 -4.79 3.22 9.91
CA SER A 2 -4.61 1.96 10.66
C SER A 2 -3.52 1.12 9.98
N VAL A 3 -2.42 0.86 10.69
CA VAL A 3 -1.22 0.18 10.19
C VAL A 3 -1.02 -1.12 10.97
N LEU A 4 -0.83 -2.23 10.26
CA LEU A 4 -0.50 -3.54 10.84
C LEU A 4 0.97 -3.62 11.23
N SER A 5 1.83 -3.24 10.31
CA SER A 5 3.28 -3.26 10.50
C SER A 5 3.98 -2.37 9.47
N ILE A 6 5.20 -1.98 9.81
CA ILE A 6 6.14 -1.32 8.90
C ILE A 6 7.40 -2.18 8.88
N VAL A 7 7.88 -2.51 7.69
CA VAL A 7 9.09 -3.32 7.49
C VAL A 7 10.06 -2.53 6.63
N HIS A 8 11.22 -2.26 7.20
CA HIS A 8 12.32 -1.58 6.51
C HIS A 8 13.21 -2.59 5.78
N ASP A 9 13.97 -2.11 4.80
CA ASP A 9 14.98 -2.86 4.05
C ASP A 9 14.45 -4.15 3.40
N THR A 10 13.18 -4.17 3.00
CA THR A 10 12.57 -5.31 2.32
C THR A 10 12.69 -5.22 0.81
N MET A 11 12.73 -6.37 0.13
CA MET A 11 12.71 -6.50 -1.33
C MET A 11 11.54 -7.36 -1.84
N VAL A 12 10.62 -7.76 -0.95
CA VAL A 12 9.54 -8.69 -1.30
C VAL A 12 8.31 -7.99 -1.89
N ASP A 13 8.15 -6.71 -1.63
CA ASP A 13 6.97 -5.94 -2.03
C ASP A 13 7.23 -4.95 -3.18
N GLY A 14 8.21 -5.23 -4.01
CA GLY A 14 8.57 -4.40 -5.15
C GLY A 14 10.07 -4.41 -5.44
N PRO A 15 10.51 -3.84 -6.56
CA PRO A 15 11.91 -3.81 -6.93
C PRO A 15 12.73 -2.89 -6.01
N GLY A 16 13.96 -3.32 -5.70
CA GLY A 16 14.91 -2.57 -4.87
C GLY A 16 14.57 -2.62 -3.38
N PHE A 17 15.36 -1.90 -2.57
CA PHE A 17 15.11 -1.77 -1.13
C PHE A 17 13.94 -0.84 -0.87
N ARG A 18 13.05 -1.26 0.02
CA ARG A 18 11.80 -0.56 0.28
C ARG A 18 11.48 -0.52 1.77
N THR A 19 10.77 0.53 2.16
CA THR A 19 9.99 0.56 3.39
C THR A 19 8.57 0.16 3.05
N SER A 20 8.15 -1.03 3.49
CA SER A 20 6.80 -1.55 3.25
C SER A 20 5.89 -1.26 4.42
N ILE A 21 4.76 -0.62 4.13
CA ILE A 21 3.72 -0.24 5.09
C ILE A 21 2.50 -1.11 4.84
N TYR A 22 2.21 -1.98 5.79
CA TYR A 22 1.07 -2.89 5.71
C TYR A 22 -0.13 -2.26 6.40
N CYS A 23 -1.13 -1.87 5.61
CA CYS A 23 -2.36 -1.26 6.09
C CYS A 23 -3.35 -2.32 6.61
N ALA A 24 -4.15 -1.96 7.61
CA ALA A 24 -5.31 -2.74 8.02
C ALA A 24 -6.57 -2.28 7.26
N GLY A 25 -7.55 -3.17 7.15
CA GLY A 25 -8.81 -2.93 6.44
C GLY A 25 -8.74 -3.34 4.96
N CYS A 26 -9.59 -4.30 4.58
CA CYS A 26 -9.77 -4.71 3.20
C CYS A 26 -11.20 -5.23 2.99
N PRO A 27 -12.00 -4.60 2.14
CA PRO A 27 -13.38 -5.04 1.90
C PRO A 27 -13.49 -6.21 0.92
N ASN A 28 -12.40 -6.58 0.23
CA ASN A 28 -12.45 -7.54 -0.87
C ASN A 28 -12.57 -9.01 -0.42
N HIS A 29 -12.00 -9.36 0.74
CA HIS A 29 -12.04 -10.71 1.31
C HIS A 29 -11.77 -11.82 0.30
N CYS A 30 -10.72 -11.66 -0.53
CA CYS A 30 -10.41 -12.58 -1.61
C CYS A 30 -10.21 -14.02 -1.12
N PRO A 31 -10.83 -15.04 -1.74
CA PRO A 31 -10.56 -16.43 -1.42
C PRO A 31 -9.08 -16.77 -1.60
N GLY A 32 -8.47 -17.40 -0.58
CA GLY A 32 -7.04 -17.74 -0.59
C GLY A 32 -6.09 -16.57 -0.31
N CYS A 33 -6.62 -15.43 0.15
CA CYS A 33 -5.80 -14.28 0.53
C CYS A 33 -4.67 -14.70 1.49
N HIS A 34 -3.45 -14.21 1.24
CA HIS A 34 -2.28 -14.53 2.07
C HIS A 34 -2.31 -13.82 3.42
N ASN A 35 -3.10 -12.76 3.56
CA ASN A 35 -3.12 -11.90 4.74
C ASN A 35 -4.55 -11.64 5.26
N PRO A 36 -5.34 -12.69 5.58
CA PRO A 36 -6.73 -12.52 5.99
C PRO A 36 -6.89 -11.73 7.30
N GLN A 37 -5.87 -11.71 8.15
CA GLN A 37 -5.85 -10.89 9.38
C GLN A 37 -5.85 -9.39 9.08
N SER A 38 -5.54 -8.98 7.86
CA SER A 38 -5.56 -7.58 7.44
C SER A 38 -6.95 -7.05 7.08
N TRP A 39 -7.96 -7.93 7.00
CA TRP A 39 -9.30 -7.52 6.55
C TRP A 39 -9.98 -6.57 7.53
N ASP A 40 -9.80 -6.80 8.83
CA ASP A 40 -10.38 -5.96 9.86
C ASP A 40 -9.46 -4.75 10.16
N ILE A 41 -10.00 -3.56 9.99
CA ILE A 41 -9.28 -2.32 10.24
C ILE A 41 -8.88 -2.14 11.71
N SER A 42 -9.61 -2.80 12.64
CA SER A 42 -9.32 -2.75 14.08
C SER A 42 -8.08 -3.54 14.48
N HIS A 43 -7.56 -4.42 13.60
CA HIS A 43 -6.34 -5.17 13.87
C HIS A 43 -5.06 -4.33 13.73
N GLY A 44 -5.14 -3.17 13.11
CA GLY A 44 -4.01 -2.25 13.01
C GLY A 44 -3.91 -1.28 14.20
N THR A 45 -2.78 -0.61 14.28
CA THR A 45 -2.53 0.49 15.20
C THR A 45 -2.78 1.81 14.47
N MET A 46 -3.56 2.70 15.09
CA MET A 46 -3.77 4.04 14.54
C MET A 46 -2.47 4.85 14.58
N THR A 47 -1.97 5.16 13.41
CA THR A 47 -0.73 5.88 13.19
C THR A 47 -1.05 7.21 12.50
N SER A 48 -0.53 8.31 13.02
CA SER A 48 -0.68 9.62 12.38
C SER A 48 0.14 9.70 11.09
N THR A 49 -0.24 10.59 10.21
CA THR A 49 0.51 10.87 8.98
C THR A 49 1.94 11.32 9.29
N ASP A 50 2.12 12.13 10.34
CA ASP A 50 3.45 12.61 10.75
C ASP A 50 4.36 11.49 11.25
N GLU A 51 3.81 10.54 12.02
CA GLU A 51 4.55 9.35 12.46
C GLU A 51 4.94 8.48 11.27
N LEU A 52 4.00 8.25 10.34
CA LEU A 52 4.27 7.50 9.13
C LEU A 52 5.36 8.14 8.28
N MET A 53 5.34 9.47 8.15
CA MET A 53 6.38 10.21 7.44
C MET A 53 7.75 10.10 8.11
N LYS A 54 7.82 10.10 9.45
CA LYS A 54 9.10 9.86 10.15
C LYS A 54 9.67 8.49 9.83
N GLU A 55 8.83 7.45 9.79
CA GLU A 55 9.26 6.11 9.41
C GLU A 55 9.77 6.05 7.96
N ILE A 56 9.03 6.65 7.02
CA ILE A 56 9.42 6.72 5.61
C ILE A 56 10.75 7.46 5.45
N MET A 57 10.91 8.60 6.12
CA MET A 57 12.10 9.44 6.01
C MET A 57 13.28 8.96 6.86
N SER A 58 13.11 7.92 7.67
CA SER A 58 14.23 7.31 8.42
C SER A 58 15.27 6.70 7.46
N ASP A 59 14.85 6.25 6.28
CA ASP A 59 15.72 5.93 5.15
C ASP A 59 15.22 6.65 3.88
N PRO A 60 15.77 7.82 3.54
CA PRO A 60 15.34 8.59 2.38
C PRO A 60 15.77 7.97 1.04
N PHE A 61 16.58 6.90 1.04
CA PHE A 61 17.02 6.20 -0.16
C PHE A 61 16.19 4.95 -0.47
N ALA A 62 15.46 4.42 0.52
CA ALA A 62 14.54 3.32 0.30
C ALA A 62 13.28 3.81 -0.42
N ASN A 63 12.81 3.05 -1.38
CA ASN A 63 11.49 3.26 -1.97
C ASN A 63 10.36 2.90 -0.99
N VAL A 64 9.13 3.26 -1.28
CA VAL A 64 7.99 3.01 -0.39
C VAL A 64 6.97 2.11 -1.07
N THR A 65 6.47 1.12 -0.33
CA THR A 65 5.34 0.28 -0.75
C THR A 65 4.21 0.35 0.28
N PHE A 66 3.01 0.63 -0.19
CA PHE A 66 1.79 0.46 0.60
C PHE A 66 1.10 -0.84 0.18
N SER A 67 0.87 -1.72 1.14
CA SER A 67 0.32 -3.06 0.97
C SER A 67 -0.52 -3.47 2.19
N GLY A 68 -0.65 -4.75 2.47
CA GLY A 68 -1.29 -5.32 3.65
C GLY A 68 -2.73 -5.75 3.38
N GLY A 69 -3.71 -5.03 3.90
CA GLY A 69 -5.10 -5.10 3.50
C GLY A 69 -5.30 -4.43 2.16
N ASP A 70 -6.01 -3.31 2.15
CA ASP A 70 -6.13 -2.49 0.95
C ASP A 70 -5.85 -1.03 1.28
N PRO A 71 -4.72 -0.46 0.87
CA PRO A 71 -4.37 0.93 1.14
C PRO A 71 -5.40 1.92 0.60
N MET A 72 -6.06 1.60 -0.53
CA MET A 72 -7.10 2.44 -1.13
C MET A 72 -8.38 2.50 -0.30
N PHE A 73 -8.59 1.56 0.63
CA PHE A 73 -9.67 1.62 1.61
C PHE A 73 -9.49 2.79 2.59
N GLN A 74 -8.26 3.22 2.81
CA GLN A 74 -7.89 4.35 3.66
C GLN A 74 -7.33 5.55 2.85
N ALA A 75 -7.65 5.64 1.57
CA ALA A 75 -7.10 6.64 0.64
C ALA A 75 -7.19 8.07 1.15
N LYS A 76 -8.28 8.43 1.86
CA LYS A 76 -8.47 9.76 2.45
C LYS A 76 -7.37 10.14 3.45
N ALA A 77 -6.81 9.17 4.17
CA ALA A 77 -5.81 9.41 5.19
C ALA A 77 -4.36 9.38 4.65
N LEU A 78 -4.15 8.78 3.47
CA LEU A 78 -2.84 8.60 2.87
C LEU A 78 -2.29 9.85 2.14
N PRO A 79 -3.08 10.65 1.40
CA PRO A 79 -2.54 11.68 0.51
C PRO A 79 -1.72 12.77 1.20
N ALA A 80 -2.08 13.13 2.41
CA ALA A 80 -1.44 14.22 3.12
C ALA A 80 0.02 13.94 3.54
N GLY A 81 0.50 12.69 3.38
CA GLY A 81 1.81 12.28 3.85
C GLY A 81 2.69 11.53 2.87
N THR A 82 2.15 11.12 1.72
CA THR A 82 2.90 10.24 0.80
C THR A 82 3.97 10.96 0.00
N ARG A 83 3.80 12.27 -0.28
CA ARG A 83 4.83 13.10 -0.91
C ARG A 83 5.12 14.33 -0.07
N HIS A 84 6.13 14.24 0.77
CA HIS A 84 6.69 15.38 1.48
C HIS A 84 7.87 15.96 0.70
N GLN A 85 8.17 17.27 0.90
CA GLN A 85 9.40 17.88 0.39
C GLN A 85 10.62 17.08 0.88
N GLY A 86 11.35 16.48 -0.06
CA GLY A 86 12.52 15.60 0.22
C GLY A 86 12.31 14.12 -0.13
N ALA A 87 11.07 13.66 -0.35
CA ALA A 87 10.77 12.31 -0.83
C ALA A 87 10.70 12.21 -2.37
N GLU A 88 11.16 13.21 -3.09
CA GLU A 88 11.09 13.33 -4.55
C GLU A 88 11.87 12.24 -5.30
N GLN A 89 12.81 11.58 -4.62
CA GLN A 89 13.62 10.49 -5.19
C GLN A 89 13.11 9.09 -4.84
N GLN A 90 12.11 8.99 -3.96
CA GLN A 90 11.52 7.70 -3.57
C GLN A 90 10.39 7.33 -4.54
N GLU A 91 10.44 6.11 -5.05
CA GLU A 91 9.32 5.52 -5.79
C GLU A 91 8.25 5.03 -4.81
N HIS A 92 7.02 5.47 -5.01
CA HIS A 92 5.86 5.04 -4.25
C HIS A 92 5.04 4.03 -5.04
N LEU A 93 4.97 2.81 -4.52
CA LEU A 93 4.22 1.71 -5.08
C LEU A 93 3.04 1.37 -4.18
N VAL A 94 1.87 1.13 -4.78
CA VAL A 94 0.67 0.68 -4.06
C VAL A 94 0.16 -0.62 -4.66
N LEU A 95 -0.03 -1.62 -3.79
CA LEU A 95 -0.68 -2.90 -4.08
C LEU A 95 -2.10 -2.87 -3.52
N TYR A 96 -3.12 -3.14 -4.35
CA TYR A 96 -4.51 -3.06 -3.90
C TYR A 96 -5.45 -3.98 -4.69
N GLY A 97 -6.64 -4.22 -4.15
CA GLY A 97 -7.61 -5.19 -4.67
C GLY A 97 -8.77 -4.63 -5.50
N TYR A 98 -8.82 -3.33 -5.77
CA TYR A 98 -9.84 -2.73 -6.65
C TYR A 98 -9.37 -2.76 -8.12
N LEU A 99 -10.32 -2.62 -9.04
CA LEU A 99 -10.01 -2.36 -10.43
C LEU A 99 -9.76 -0.85 -10.65
N PHE A 100 -8.78 -0.53 -11.46
CA PHE A 100 -8.39 0.86 -11.78
C PHE A 100 -9.59 1.72 -12.21
N GLU A 101 -10.48 1.18 -13.05
CA GLU A 101 -11.67 1.86 -13.54
C GLU A 101 -12.64 2.29 -12.43
N ASN A 102 -12.57 1.65 -11.27
CA ASN A 102 -13.38 2.01 -10.11
C ASN A 102 -12.73 3.09 -9.27
N LEU A 103 -11.39 3.06 -9.14
CA LEU A 103 -10.63 4.05 -8.37
C LEU A 103 -10.77 5.46 -8.94
N VAL A 104 -10.72 5.59 -10.26
CA VAL A 104 -10.80 6.91 -10.92
C VAL A 104 -12.15 7.59 -10.75
N LYS A 105 -13.18 6.85 -10.31
CA LYS A 105 -14.51 7.37 -10.02
C LYS A 105 -14.66 7.94 -8.60
N ASN A 106 -13.73 7.60 -7.71
CA ASN A 106 -13.73 8.07 -6.34
C ASN A 106 -12.70 9.22 -6.19
N PRO A 107 -13.12 10.44 -5.84
CA PRO A 107 -12.22 11.60 -5.76
C PRO A 107 -11.06 11.42 -4.76
N GLU A 108 -11.28 10.76 -3.63
CA GLU A 108 -10.25 10.53 -2.61
C GLU A 108 -9.20 9.53 -3.10
N GLN A 109 -9.63 8.46 -3.77
CA GLN A 109 -8.75 7.46 -4.37
C GLN A 109 -8.00 8.03 -5.57
N LEU A 110 -8.66 8.84 -6.39
CA LEU A 110 -8.03 9.53 -7.53
C LEU A 110 -6.94 10.50 -7.06
N GLU A 111 -7.15 11.20 -5.93
CA GLU A 111 -6.13 12.09 -5.38
C GLU A 111 -4.89 11.32 -4.92
N LEU A 112 -5.08 10.15 -4.28
CA LEU A 112 -3.97 9.28 -3.92
C LEU A 112 -3.24 8.75 -5.18
N LEU A 113 -3.97 8.34 -6.22
CA LEU A 113 -3.39 7.88 -7.48
C LEU A 113 -2.44 8.89 -8.13
N ARG A 114 -2.70 10.19 -7.97
CA ARG A 114 -1.84 11.25 -8.50
C ARG A 114 -0.50 11.37 -7.78
N GLN A 115 -0.37 10.76 -6.61
CA GLN A 115 0.81 10.86 -5.74
C GLN A 115 1.67 9.60 -5.75
N ILE A 116 1.25 8.55 -6.42
CA ILE A 116 1.99 7.29 -6.53
C ILE A 116 2.61 7.13 -7.92
N ASP A 117 3.70 6.38 -8.00
CA ASP A 117 4.43 6.16 -9.23
C ASP A 117 4.06 4.83 -9.88
N VAL A 118 3.81 3.80 -9.07
CA VAL A 118 3.48 2.45 -9.51
C VAL A 118 2.24 1.94 -8.80
N LEU A 119 1.35 1.36 -9.58
CA LEU A 119 0.10 0.77 -9.11
C LEU A 119 0.04 -0.69 -9.55
N VAL A 120 -0.20 -1.60 -8.62
CA VAL A 120 -0.52 -3.00 -8.91
C VAL A 120 -1.97 -3.24 -8.50
N ASP A 121 -2.84 -3.42 -9.49
CA ASP A 121 -4.28 -3.46 -9.31
C ASP A 121 -4.90 -4.86 -9.46
N GLY A 122 -6.10 -4.99 -8.95
CA GLY A 122 -6.96 -6.15 -9.10
C GLY A 122 -7.00 -7.07 -7.88
N PRO A 123 -8.14 -7.75 -7.68
CA PRO A 123 -8.29 -8.69 -6.59
C PRO A 123 -7.41 -9.93 -6.81
N PHE A 124 -6.94 -10.52 -5.72
CA PHE A 124 -6.24 -11.79 -5.78
C PHE A 124 -7.16 -12.89 -6.31
N VAL A 125 -6.70 -13.60 -7.34
CA VAL A 125 -7.40 -14.74 -7.95
C VAL A 125 -6.57 -15.99 -7.79
N GLN A 126 -6.91 -16.83 -6.82
CA GLN A 126 -6.14 -18.02 -6.46
C GLN A 126 -5.88 -18.97 -7.66
N ALA A 127 -6.84 -19.09 -8.57
CA ALA A 127 -6.70 -19.93 -9.77
C ALA A 127 -5.65 -19.42 -10.77
N LEU A 128 -5.26 -18.13 -10.67
CA LEU A 128 -4.27 -17.51 -11.54
C LEU A 128 -2.93 -17.30 -10.83
N ARG A 129 -2.79 -17.78 -9.59
CA ARG A 129 -1.55 -17.68 -8.84
C ARG A 129 -0.43 -18.41 -9.58
N ASP A 130 0.68 -17.71 -9.78
CA ASP A 130 1.90 -18.22 -10.38
C ASP A 130 3.10 -17.64 -9.62
N GLU A 131 4.01 -18.51 -9.17
CA GLU A 131 5.18 -18.08 -8.38
C GLU A 131 6.25 -17.40 -9.22
N ASP A 132 6.16 -17.52 -10.55
CA ASP A 132 7.05 -16.83 -11.50
C ASP A 132 6.59 -15.41 -11.86
N LEU A 133 5.40 -14.97 -11.39
CA LEU A 133 4.92 -13.61 -11.58
C LEU A 133 5.52 -12.66 -10.55
N PHE A 134 6.25 -11.66 -11.03
CA PHE A 134 6.81 -10.61 -10.16
C PHE A 134 5.76 -9.56 -9.82
N PHE A 135 5.56 -9.30 -8.52
CA PHE A 135 4.73 -8.22 -7.97
C PHE A 135 3.30 -8.16 -8.51
N ARG A 136 2.70 -9.32 -8.75
CA ARG A 136 1.27 -9.50 -9.05
C ARG A 136 0.63 -10.38 -7.98
N GLY A 137 -0.58 -9.99 -7.58
CA GLY A 137 -1.34 -10.71 -6.58
C GLY A 137 -1.83 -12.10 -7.02
#